data_02fd341dc41229b9a63cfc58c3389e47
#
_entry.id   02fd341dc41229b9a63cfc58c3389e47
#
_cell.length_a   1.000
_cell.length_b   1.000
_cell.length_c   1.000
_cell.angle_alpha   90.00
_cell.angle_beta   90.00
_cell.angle_gamma   90.00
#
_symmetry.space_group_name_H-M   'P 1'
#
loop_
_entity.id
_entity.type
_entity.pdbx_description
1 polymer ?
#
loop_
_entity_poly.entity_id
_entity_poly.type
_entity_poly.pdbx_seq_one_letter_code
_entity_poly.pdbx_strand_id
1 'polypeptide(L)'
;MDIKAKEKDYLTAYRSLNAEERLNLMINNYSTFPKIIRKMEVKTRYRIKSEKEYMRSHLRGELGVRVQSSKLSDPTFEEASTNIMLDKAMETGEAEGGLLNGIENAERYEADIRIISIMRMDYELLSEIVEDLDEDESCWMKDFLTKRKLLKEIASERGLSYETMKRRAYELRNDIREEII
;
A
#
# COMPACT_ATOMS: atom_id res chain seq x y z
N MET A 1 6.98 -8.38 -15.02
CA MET A 1 5.58 -8.83 -14.80
C MET A 1 4.66 -7.64 -15.09
N ASP A 2 3.79 -7.77 -16.08
CA ASP A 2 2.98 -6.64 -16.56
C ASP A 2 1.80 -6.42 -15.60
N ILE A 3 1.83 -5.34 -14.82
CA ILE A 3 0.88 -5.04 -13.71
C ILE A 3 -0.55 -4.83 -14.22
N LYS A 4 -0.72 -4.53 -15.51
CA LYS A 4 -2.04 -4.28 -16.12
C LYS A 4 -2.95 -5.50 -16.25
N ALA A 5 -2.41 -6.70 -16.17
CA ALA A 5 -3.18 -7.91 -16.51
C ALA A 5 -3.93 -8.57 -15.34
N LYS A 6 -3.66 -8.25 -14.07
CA LYS A 6 -4.31 -8.91 -12.92
C LYS A 6 -4.53 -7.98 -11.71
N GLU A 7 -5.35 -6.95 -11.87
CA GLU A 7 -5.77 -6.09 -10.74
C GLU A 7 -6.51 -6.86 -9.61
N LYS A 8 -6.88 -8.09 -9.84
CA LYS A 8 -7.71 -8.86 -8.90
C LYS A 8 -6.95 -9.35 -7.68
N ASP A 9 -5.61 -9.35 -7.71
CA ASP A 9 -4.82 -10.05 -6.69
C ASP A 9 -3.45 -9.42 -6.36
N TYR A 10 -3.34 -8.08 -6.46
CA TYR A 10 -2.06 -7.38 -6.20
C TYR A 10 -1.57 -7.60 -4.76
N LEU A 11 -2.49 -7.57 -3.79
CA LEU A 11 -2.15 -7.80 -2.37
C LEU A 11 -1.67 -9.23 -2.14
N THR A 12 -2.35 -10.22 -2.72
CA THR A 12 -1.93 -11.62 -2.65
C THR A 12 -0.57 -11.83 -3.33
N ALA A 13 -0.37 -11.20 -4.49
CA ALA A 13 0.91 -11.26 -5.19
C ALA A 13 2.04 -10.62 -4.34
N TYR A 14 1.82 -9.43 -3.77
CA TYR A 14 2.81 -8.77 -2.91
C TYR A 14 3.16 -9.60 -1.68
N ARG A 15 2.16 -10.24 -1.07
CA ARG A 15 2.33 -11.13 0.08
C ARG A 15 3.26 -12.32 -0.23
N SER A 16 3.22 -12.85 -1.45
CA SER A 16 4.03 -13.99 -1.85
C SER A 16 5.47 -13.64 -2.26
N LEU A 17 5.77 -12.35 -2.46
CA LEU A 17 7.11 -11.90 -2.83
C LEU A 17 8.06 -11.96 -1.64
N ASN A 18 9.31 -12.35 -1.90
CA ASN A 18 10.41 -12.19 -0.95
C ASN A 18 10.88 -10.71 -0.89
N ALA A 19 11.77 -10.38 0.05
CA ALA A 19 12.23 -9.01 0.26
C ALA A 19 12.85 -8.39 -1.01
N GLU A 20 13.69 -9.15 -1.72
CA GLU A 20 14.33 -8.70 -2.96
C GLU A 20 13.33 -8.43 -4.08
N GLU A 21 12.34 -9.29 -4.24
CA GLU A 21 11.29 -9.12 -5.24
C GLU A 21 10.40 -7.90 -4.92
N ARG A 22 10.09 -7.65 -3.64
CA ARG A 22 9.37 -6.45 -3.19
C ARG A 22 10.16 -5.19 -3.49
N LEU A 23 11.44 -5.16 -3.16
CA LEU A 23 12.33 -4.03 -3.46
C LEU A 23 12.37 -3.75 -4.97
N ASN A 24 12.58 -4.78 -5.80
CA ASN A 24 12.59 -4.63 -7.24
C ASN A 24 11.24 -4.10 -7.78
N LEU A 25 10.13 -4.54 -7.20
CA LEU A 25 8.80 -4.05 -7.56
C LEU A 25 8.64 -2.56 -7.21
N MET A 26 9.09 -2.14 -6.03
CA MET A 26 9.06 -0.75 -5.59
C MET A 26 9.95 0.15 -6.46
N ILE A 27 11.19 -0.23 -6.69
CA ILE A 27 12.13 0.50 -7.55
C ILE A 27 11.54 0.71 -8.96
N ASN A 28 10.99 -0.34 -9.56
CA ASN A 28 10.43 -0.26 -10.91
C ASN A 28 9.17 0.61 -10.99
N ASN A 29 8.47 0.79 -9.88
CA ASN A 29 7.22 1.55 -9.78
C ASN A 29 7.31 2.73 -8.82
N TYR A 30 8.50 3.20 -8.46
CA TYR A 30 8.74 4.16 -7.40
C TYR A 30 7.76 5.35 -7.40
N SER A 31 7.61 6.03 -8.52
CA SER A 31 6.72 7.20 -8.65
C SER A 31 5.22 6.86 -8.58
N THR A 32 4.85 5.62 -8.84
CA THR A 32 3.44 5.19 -8.89
C THR A 32 3.05 4.32 -7.70
N PHE A 33 4.02 3.85 -6.93
CA PHE A 33 3.78 2.94 -5.82
C PHE A 33 2.87 3.52 -4.73
N PRO A 34 3.00 4.79 -4.30
CA PRO A 34 2.05 5.41 -3.37
C PRO A 34 0.61 5.42 -3.89
N LYS A 35 0.43 5.60 -5.19
CA LYS A 35 -0.91 5.53 -5.82
C LYS A 35 -1.47 4.11 -5.80
N ILE A 36 -0.61 3.10 -5.93
CA ILE A 36 -1.00 1.69 -5.82
C ILE A 36 -1.47 1.40 -4.39
N ILE A 37 -0.70 1.79 -3.38
CA ILE A 37 -1.07 1.63 -1.96
C ILE A 37 -2.43 2.27 -1.72
N ARG A 38 -2.59 3.56 -2.05
CA ARG A 38 -3.85 4.29 -1.87
C ARG A 38 -5.04 3.61 -2.56
N LYS A 39 -4.84 3.09 -3.78
CA LYS A 39 -5.89 2.35 -4.51
C LYS A 39 -6.29 1.09 -3.77
N MET A 40 -5.34 0.34 -3.21
CA MET A 40 -5.62 -0.86 -2.42
C MET A 40 -6.36 -0.51 -1.12
N GLU A 41 -5.95 0.53 -0.41
CA GLU A 41 -6.65 1.03 0.77
C GLU A 41 -8.11 1.36 0.48
N VAL A 42 -8.37 2.21 -0.52
CA VAL A 42 -9.72 2.62 -0.90
C VAL A 42 -10.57 1.41 -1.26
N LYS A 43 -10.02 0.46 -2.01
CA LYS A 43 -10.72 -0.76 -2.42
C LYS A 43 -11.07 -1.67 -1.23
N THR A 44 -10.13 -1.84 -0.29
CA THR A 44 -10.34 -2.66 0.91
C THR A 44 -11.37 -2.00 1.83
N ARG A 45 -11.26 -0.69 2.06
CA ARG A 45 -12.27 0.08 2.83
C ARG A 45 -13.67 -0.04 2.24
N TYR A 46 -13.79 0.13 0.93
CA TYR A 46 -15.07 0.02 0.24
C TYR A 46 -15.68 -1.38 0.43
N ARG A 47 -14.88 -2.44 0.27
CA ARG A 47 -15.35 -3.83 0.44
C ARG A 47 -15.84 -4.10 1.86
N ILE A 48 -15.07 -3.69 2.87
CA ILE A 48 -15.44 -3.86 4.28
C ILE A 48 -16.75 -3.13 4.58
N LYS A 49 -16.90 -1.87 4.13
CA LYS A 49 -18.12 -1.09 4.33
C LYS A 49 -19.31 -1.71 3.62
N SER A 50 -19.16 -2.14 2.37
CA SER A 50 -20.23 -2.76 1.60
C SER A 50 -20.70 -4.07 2.22
N GLU A 51 -19.79 -4.90 2.74
CA GLU A 51 -20.16 -6.16 3.39
C GLU A 51 -20.86 -5.91 4.73
N LYS A 52 -20.39 -4.94 5.52
CA LYS A 52 -21.09 -4.50 6.74
C LYS A 52 -22.51 -4.03 6.45
N GLU A 53 -22.71 -3.22 5.42
CA GLU A 53 -24.04 -2.72 5.05
C GLU A 53 -24.95 -3.86 4.55
N TYR A 54 -24.39 -4.77 3.76
CA TYR A 54 -25.10 -5.99 3.33
C TYR A 54 -25.57 -6.80 4.54
N MET A 55 -24.70 -7.09 5.50
CA MET A 55 -25.04 -7.83 6.70
C MET A 55 -26.11 -7.11 7.54
N ARG A 56 -25.99 -5.79 7.71
CA ARG A 56 -27.02 -4.99 8.41
C ARG A 56 -28.40 -5.09 7.74
N SER A 57 -28.45 -5.04 6.41
CA SER A 57 -29.71 -5.09 5.67
C SER A 57 -30.38 -6.47 5.76
N HIS A 58 -29.59 -7.55 5.77
CA HIS A 58 -30.11 -8.92 5.84
C HIS A 58 -30.56 -9.30 7.25
N LEU A 59 -29.81 -8.92 8.29
CA LEU A 59 -30.24 -9.11 9.68
C LEU A 59 -31.52 -8.37 10.02
N ARG A 60 -31.79 -7.22 9.38
CA ARG A 60 -33.06 -6.48 9.54
C ARG A 60 -34.25 -7.18 8.86
N GLY A 61 -34.01 -7.97 7.80
CA GLY A 61 -35.05 -8.67 7.06
C GLY A 61 -35.58 -9.94 7.73
N GLU A 62 -34.75 -10.63 8.50
CA GLU A 62 -35.13 -11.88 9.18
C GLU A 62 -35.90 -11.68 10.49
N LEU A 63 -35.74 -10.55 11.15
CA LEU A 63 -36.45 -10.21 12.38
C LEU A 63 -37.76 -9.45 12.04
N GLY A 64 -38.75 -10.15 11.59
CA GLY A 64 -40.08 -9.62 11.20
C GLY A 64 -40.86 -8.82 12.26
N VAL A 65 -40.26 -8.43 13.37
CA VAL A 65 -40.82 -7.58 14.39
C VAL A 65 -39.83 -6.48 14.73
N ARG A 66 -40.20 -5.22 14.44
CA ARG A 66 -39.48 -4.03 14.90
C ARG A 66 -39.66 -3.91 16.42
N VAL A 67 -38.83 -4.55 17.18
CA VAL A 67 -38.68 -4.19 18.60
C VAL A 67 -37.96 -2.85 18.60
N GLN A 68 -38.63 -1.78 18.96
CA GLN A 68 -37.98 -0.52 19.30
C GLN A 68 -37.08 -0.78 20.51
N SER A 69 -35.82 -1.10 20.27
CA SER A 69 -34.83 -1.07 21.33
C SER A 69 -34.61 0.38 21.72
N SER A 70 -34.67 0.67 23.00
CA SER A 70 -34.42 2.00 23.60
C SER A 70 -32.97 2.49 23.41
N LYS A 71 -32.12 1.73 22.76
CA LYS A 71 -30.82 2.18 22.29
C LYS A 71 -31.04 2.95 20.98
N LEU A 72 -30.99 4.27 21.07
CA LEU A 72 -30.83 5.13 19.91
C LEU A 72 -29.56 4.68 19.18
N SER A 73 -29.72 3.85 18.16
CA SER A 73 -28.66 3.59 17.20
C SER A 73 -28.52 4.87 16.38
N ASP A 74 -27.45 5.63 16.62
CA ASP A 74 -27.11 6.78 15.80
C ASP A 74 -26.29 6.26 14.59
N PRO A 75 -26.91 6.13 13.40
CA PRO A 75 -26.20 5.62 12.21
C PRO A 75 -25.00 6.47 11.85
N THR A 76 -25.06 7.77 12.12
CA THR A 76 -23.96 8.72 11.85
C THR A 76 -22.78 8.45 12.78
N PHE A 77 -23.03 8.18 14.05
CA PHE A 77 -22.00 7.83 15.03
C PHE A 77 -21.34 6.47 14.69
N GLU A 78 -22.13 5.47 14.28
CA GLU A 78 -21.62 4.15 13.90
C GLU A 78 -20.76 4.24 12.64
N GLU A 79 -21.15 5.06 11.66
CA GLU A 79 -20.36 5.28 10.46
C GLU A 79 -19.06 6.04 10.77
N ALA A 80 -19.13 7.09 11.57
CA ALA A 80 -17.95 7.85 12.00
C ALA A 80 -16.96 6.95 12.77
N SER A 81 -17.46 6.15 13.73
CA SER A 81 -16.65 5.19 14.48
C SER A 81 -16.01 4.16 13.56
N THR A 82 -16.75 3.61 12.59
CA THR A 82 -16.21 2.67 11.60
C THR A 82 -15.11 3.32 10.76
N ASN A 83 -15.26 4.59 10.37
CA ASN A 83 -14.23 5.30 9.61
C ASN A 83 -12.94 5.46 10.42
N ILE A 84 -13.05 5.87 11.69
CA ILE A 84 -11.89 6.01 12.59
C ILE A 84 -11.18 4.65 12.78
N MET A 85 -11.94 3.58 12.99
CA MET A 85 -11.36 2.24 13.11
C MET A 85 -10.66 1.78 11.82
N LEU A 86 -11.24 2.09 10.64
CA LEU A 86 -10.62 1.80 9.36
C LEU A 86 -9.35 2.63 9.15
N ASP A 87 -9.33 3.90 9.55
CA ASP A 87 -8.15 4.75 9.44
C ASP A 87 -7.02 4.17 10.29
N LYS A 88 -7.31 3.88 11.57
CA LYS A 88 -6.35 3.24 12.47
C LYS A 88 -5.86 1.89 11.92
N ALA A 89 -6.76 1.03 11.47
CA ALA A 89 -6.38 -0.28 10.94
C ALA A 89 -5.46 -0.18 9.71
N MET A 90 -5.72 0.77 8.81
CA MET A 90 -4.86 0.99 7.64
C MET A 90 -3.50 1.58 8.02
N GLU A 91 -3.41 2.33 9.10
CA GLU A 91 -2.16 2.89 9.62
C GLU A 91 -1.33 1.82 10.36
N THR A 92 -1.94 1.09 11.28
CA THR A 92 -1.24 0.10 12.12
C THR A 92 -1.04 -1.27 11.46
N GLY A 93 -1.86 -1.60 10.46
CA GLY A 93 -1.92 -2.94 9.87
C GLY A 93 -2.75 -3.95 10.67
N GLU A 94 -3.46 -3.50 11.71
CA GLU A 94 -4.22 -4.35 12.63
C GLU A 94 -5.70 -3.92 12.70
N ALA A 95 -6.61 -4.88 12.53
CA ALA A 95 -8.04 -4.65 12.61
C ALA A 95 -8.54 -4.83 14.07
N GLU A 96 -8.40 -3.78 14.87
CA GLU A 96 -8.84 -3.77 16.27
C GLU A 96 -10.31 -3.37 16.45
N GLY A 97 -10.79 -3.45 17.69
CA GLY A 97 -12.07 -2.88 18.14
C GLY A 97 -13.31 -3.54 17.57
N GLY A 98 -13.17 -4.75 17.03
CA GLY A 98 -14.30 -5.45 16.43
C GLY A 98 -14.68 -4.92 15.04
N LEU A 99 -13.77 -4.21 14.37
CA LEU A 99 -13.97 -3.67 13.02
C LEU A 99 -14.50 -4.72 12.04
N LEU A 100 -14.02 -5.95 12.13
CA LEU A 100 -14.39 -7.03 11.22
C LEU A 100 -15.42 -8.01 11.82
N ASN A 101 -16.01 -7.70 12.97
CA ASN A 101 -17.02 -8.55 13.57
C ASN A 101 -18.25 -8.69 12.67
N GLY A 102 -18.70 -9.94 12.49
CA GLY A 102 -19.85 -10.27 11.67
C GLY A 102 -19.62 -10.20 10.16
N ILE A 103 -18.39 -10.02 9.71
CA ILE A 103 -18.00 -10.04 8.30
C ILE A 103 -17.58 -11.48 7.93
N GLU A 104 -18.11 -12.03 6.86
CA GLU A 104 -17.81 -13.39 6.41
C GLU A 104 -16.34 -13.54 5.99
N ASN A 105 -15.80 -12.51 5.32
CA ASN A 105 -14.42 -12.51 4.81
C ASN A 105 -13.43 -11.81 5.75
N ALA A 106 -13.65 -11.81 7.08
CA ALA A 106 -12.85 -11.09 8.08
C ALA A 106 -11.34 -11.40 7.97
N GLU A 107 -10.96 -12.69 7.93
CA GLU A 107 -9.55 -13.11 7.84
C GLU A 107 -8.85 -12.57 6.57
N ARG A 108 -9.57 -12.54 5.45
CA ARG A 108 -9.06 -11.99 4.21
C ARG A 108 -8.82 -10.49 4.32
N TYR A 109 -9.76 -9.74 4.92
CA TYR A 109 -9.61 -8.30 5.10
C TYR A 109 -8.52 -7.96 6.09
N GLU A 110 -8.34 -8.75 7.13
CA GLU A 110 -7.23 -8.60 8.06
C GLU A 110 -5.88 -8.78 7.35
N ALA A 111 -5.77 -9.83 6.52
CA ALA A 111 -4.58 -10.05 5.70
C ALA A 111 -4.35 -8.91 4.69
N ASP A 112 -5.40 -8.39 4.03
CA ASP A 112 -5.31 -7.27 3.10
C ASP A 112 -4.84 -5.99 3.81
N ILE A 113 -5.38 -5.68 4.99
CA ILE A 113 -4.99 -4.53 5.83
C ILE A 113 -3.51 -4.62 6.21
N ARG A 114 -3.08 -5.78 6.72
CA ARG A 114 -1.68 -6.02 7.09
C ARG A 114 -0.72 -5.82 5.93
N ILE A 115 -1.05 -6.36 4.75
CA ILE A 115 -0.20 -6.20 3.56
C ILE A 115 -0.14 -4.76 3.09
N ILE A 116 -1.23 -4.00 3.15
CA ILE A 116 -1.23 -2.57 2.81
C ILE A 116 -0.29 -1.79 3.73
N SER A 117 -0.32 -2.05 5.04
CA SER A 117 0.61 -1.43 6.00
C SER A 117 2.06 -1.79 5.70
N ILE A 118 2.36 -3.08 5.43
CA ILE A 118 3.71 -3.52 5.03
C ILE A 118 4.17 -2.80 3.77
N MET A 119 3.32 -2.70 2.73
CA MET A 119 3.66 -1.99 1.49
C MET A 119 4.03 -0.53 1.76
N ARG A 120 3.34 0.12 2.70
CA ARG A 120 3.63 1.50 3.08
C ARG A 120 4.99 1.59 3.78
N MET A 121 5.22 0.77 4.79
CA MET A 121 6.49 0.73 5.53
C MET A 121 7.69 0.43 4.61
N ASP A 122 7.54 -0.57 3.74
CA ASP A 122 8.60 -0.93 2.77
C ASP A 122 8.92 0.26 1.83
N TYR A 123 7.90 1.01 1.39
CA TYR A 123 8.10 2.18 0.52
C TYR A 123 8.68 3.39 1.26
N GLU A 124 8.24 3.63 2.49
CA GLU A 124 8.78 4.69 3.35
C GLU A 124 10.27 4.44 3.63
N LEU A 125 10.64 3.22 4.02
CA LEU A 125 12.02 2.82 4.22
C LEU A 125 12.86 3.05 2.95
N LEU A 126 12.40 2.57 1.79
CA LEU A 126 13.10 2.82 0.53
C LEU A 126 13.24 4.31 0.23
N SER A 127 12.23 5.11 0.54
CA SER A 127 12.26 6.55 0.28
C SER A 127 13.24 7.28 1.20
N GLU A 128 13.29 6.89 2.47
CA GLU A 128 14.25 7.41 3.46
C GLU A 128 15.68 7.09 3.05
N ILE A 129 15.98 5.82 2.69
CA ILE A 129 17.31 5.44 2.22
C ILE A 129 17.74 6.24 0.99
N VAL A 130 16.81 6.47 0.04
CA VAL A 130 17.10 7.31 -1.14
C VAL A 130 17.32 8.79 -0.76
N GLU A 131 16.68 9.27 0.32
CA GLU A 131 16.87 10.63 0.83
C GLU A 131 18.17 10.82 1.59
N ASP A 132 18.62 9.78 2.30
CA ASP A 132 19.86 9.78 3.09
C ASP A 132 21.14 9.62 2.25
N LEU A 133 21.02 9.32 0.96
CA LEU A 133 22.14 9.36 0.03
C LEU A 133 22.75 10.77 -0.03
N ASP A 134 24.01 10.85 -0.43
CA ASP A 134 24.66 12.15 -0.72
C ASP A 134 23.76 13.00 -1.62
N GLU A 135 23.69 14.32 -1.36
CA GLU A 135 22.78 15.26 -2.05
C GLU A 135 22.79 15.07 -3.57
N ASP A 136 23.98 14.89 -4.12
CA ASP A 136 24.20 14.67 -5.55
C ASP A 136 23.64 13.31 -6.01
N GLU A 137 23.83 12.25 -5.24
CA GLU A 137 23.35 10.90 -5.56
C GLU A 137 21.83 10.80 -5.38
N SER A 138 21.29 11.36 -4.31
CA SER A 138 19.85 11.43 -4.07
C SER A 138 19.13 12.16 -5.20
N CYS A 139 19.68 13.29 -5.67
CA CYS A 139 19.06 14.08 -6.74
C CYS A 139 18.90 13.28 -8.05
N TRP A 140 19.98 12.70 -8.56
CA TRP A 140 19.88 11.97 -9.83
C TRP A 140 19.18 10.62 -9.68
N MET A 141 19.30 9.96 -8.51
CA MET A 141 18.58 8.72 -8.24
C MET A 141 17.07 8.95 -8.22
N LYS A 142 16.61 10.02 -7.61
CA LYS A 142 15.20 10.42 -7.63
C LYS A 142 14.71 10.69 -9.07
N ASP A 143 15.48 11.40 -9.88
CA ASP A 143 15.14 11.63 -11.29
C ASP A 143 15.06 10.32 -12.08
N PHE A 144 15.97 9.39 -11.82
CA PHE A 144 15.97 8.05 -12.44
C PHE A 144 14.78 7.20 -11.98
N LEU A 145 14.55 7.08 -10.67
CA LEU A 145 13.46 6.28 -10.09
C LEU A 145 12.07 6.82 -10.48
N THR A 146 11.93 8.14 -10.54
CA THR A 146 10.68 8.78 -10.97
C THR A 146 10.50 8.80 -12.47
N LYS A 147 11.48 8.30 -13.24
CA LYS A 147 11.50 8.30 -14.71
C LYS A 147 11.35 9.71 -15.32
N ARG A 148 11.78 10.73 -14.59
CA ARG A 148 11.85 12.11 -15.08
C ARG A 148 12.94 12.27 -16.13
N LYS A 149 14.08 11.59 -15.91
CA LYS A 149 15.21 11.56 -16.85
C LYS A 149 15.63 10.11 -17.11
N LEU A 150 16.07 9.89 -18.35
CA LEU A 150 16.71 8.63 -18.71
C LEU A 150 18.15 8.61 -18.18
N LEU A 151 18.67 7.44 -17.87
CA LEU A 151 20.03 7.29 -17.37
C LEU A 151 21.08 7.89 -18.33
N LYS A 152 20.79 7.89 -19.64
CA LYS A 152 21.64 8.51 -20.67
C LYS A 152 21.66 10.04 -20.56
N GLU A 153 20.55 10.66 -20.22
CA GLU A 153 20.43 12.12 -20.03
C GLU A 153 21.18 12.53 -18.77
N ILE A 154 21.00 11.79 -17.67
CA ILE A 154 21.72 11.99 -16.42
C ILE A 154 23.24 11.88 -16.65
N ALA A 155 23.70 10.86 -17.40
CA ALA A 155 25.11 10.68 -17.74
C ALA A 155 25.66 11.93 -18.49
N SER A 156 24.93 12.42 -19.49
CA SER A 156 25.30 13.59 -20.28
C SER A 156 25.39 14.86 -19.43
N GLU A 157 24.42 15.12 -18.55
CA GLU A 157 24.41 16.27 -17.64
C GLU A 157 25.59 16.26 -16.68
N ARG A 158 26.05 15.09 -16.29
CA ARG A 158 27.17 14.88 -15.35
C ARG A 158 28.53 14.75 -16.04
N GLY A 159 28.58 14.83 -17.36
CA GLY A 159 29.82 14.66 -18.13
C GLY A 159 30.42 13.24 -18.03
N LEU A 160 29.57 12.25 -17.72
CA LEU A 160 29.99 10.84 -17.59
C LEU A 160 29.58 10.03 -18.81
N SER A 161 30.30 8.92 -19.04
CA SER A 161 29.84 7.96 -20.03
C SER A 161 28.60 7.22 -19.54
N TYR A 162 27.74 6.79 -20.48
CA TYR A 162 26.56 5.99 -20.14
C TYR A 162 26.92 4.71 -19.37
N GLU A 163 28.00 4.04 -19.73
CA GLU A 163 28.45 2.82 -19.06
C GLU A 163 28.91 3.10 -17.61
N THR A 164 29.57 4.23 -17.38
CA THR A 164 29.95 4.67 -16.04
C THR A 164 28.73 4.93 -15.19
N MET A 165 27.74 5.65 -15.73
CA MET A 165 26.50 5.97 -15.02
C MET A 165 25.67 4.71 -14.74
N LYS A 166 25.61 3.78 -15.70
CA LYS A 166 24.94 2.49 -15.53
C LYS A 166 25.55 1.65 -14.41
N ARG A 167 26.89 1.62 -14.32
CA ARG A 167 27.60 0.92 -13.25
C ARG A 167 27.28 1.57 -11.90
N ARG A 168 27.32 2.89 -11.80
CA ARG A 168 27.00 3.63 -10.58
C ARG A 168 25.56 3.39 -10.11
N ALA A 169 24.61 3.40 -11.03
CA ALA A 169 23.22 3.08 -10.74
C ALA A 169 23.02 1.64 -10.25
N TYR A 170 23.81 0.71 -10.75
CA TYR A 170 23.80 -0.69 -10.30
C TYR A 170 24.39 -0.83 -8.90
N GLU A 171 25.56 -0.20 -8.65
CA GLU A 171 26.23 -0.18 -7.34
C GLU A 171 25.27 0.39 -6.28
N LEU A 172 24.71 1.57 -6.52
CA LEU A 172 23.79 2.22 -5.58
C LEU A 172 22.51 1.40 -5.32
N ARG A 173 21.98 0.70 -6.33
CA ARG A 173 20.85 -0.23 -6.11
C ARG A 173 21.24 -1.43 -5.25
N ASN A 174 22.48 -1.91 -5.33
CA ASN A 174 22.96 -2.96 -4.45
C ASN A 174 23.14 -2.45 -3.02
N ASP A 175 23.67 -1.23 -2.84
CA ASP A 175 23.82 -0.61 -1.53
C ASP A 175 22.45 -0.46 -0.84
N ILE A 176 21.47 0.08 -1.55
CA ILE A 176 20.06 0.17 -1.07
C ILE A 176 19.52 -1.23 -0.72
N ARG A 177 19.86 -2.24 -1.51
CA ARG A 177 19.41 -3.61 -1.26
C ARG A 177 20.04 -4.18 0.03
N GLU A 178 21.32 -3.95 0.26
CA GLU A 178 22.03 -4.42 1.47
C GLU A 178 21.49 -3.75 2.75
N GLU A 179 20.96 -2.53 2.66
CA GLU A 179 20.34 -1.86 3.79
C GLU A 179 18.91 -2.37 4.10
N ILE A 180 18.19 -2.89 3.12
CA ILE A 180 16.78 -3.33 3.27
C ILE A 180 16.70 -4.82 3.61
N ILE A 181 17.65 -5.63 3.17
CA ILE A 181 17.62 -7.10 3.25
C ILE A 181 18.66 -7.62 4.22
#